data_3f307d1ab70f634898141fc2ce5fa923
#
_entry.id   3f307d1ab70f634898141fc2ce5fa923
#
_cell.length_a   1.000
_cell.length_b   1.000
_cell.length_c   1.000
_cell.angle_alpha   90.00
_cell.angle_beta   90.00
_cell.angle_gamma   90.00
#
_symmetry.space_group_name_H-M   'P 1'
#
loop_
_entity.id
_entity.type
_entity.pdbx_description
1 polymer ?
#
loop_
_entity_poly.entity_id
_entity_poly.type
_entity_poly.pdbx_seq_one_letter_code
_entity_poly.pdbx_strand_id
1 'polypeptide(L)'
;SIINADDEKVTSFADKIDDLKSFTLNAPRKGQLGVVEDLIVDRAFIPNSEAEAIEIATLKDLKNAVPHTVSNALAAGALARSAGILSESIAAGLRNFEPGLHRISVVMERDEVTWINDSKATNPHAAGAALRTFQKVVWIAGGLAKGATMDDLVKTNRDRIRVALLIGQDRELIARSLAKYAPETIIERIDGLTGKEVMQNAVNRAKQICEAGDVVLLAPACASMDQFENYAERGQIFTDSVLRLE
;
A
#
# COMPACT_ATOMS: atom_id res chain seq x y z
N SER A 1 6.90 8.58 -23.81
CA SER A 1 5.92 8.24 -22.75
C SER A 1 6.45 7.12 -21.85
N ILE A 2 6.00 7.09 -20.58
CA ILE A 2 6.39 6.06 -19.60
C ILE A 2 5.12 5.49 -18.97
N ILE A 3 4.98 4.14 -18.95
CA ILE A 3 3.81 3.45 -18.36
C ILE A 3 4.22 2.35 -17.39
N ASN A 4 3.28 1.96 -16.53
CA ASN A 4 3.40 0.74 -15.71
C ASN A 4 3.02 -0.48 -16.56
N ALA A 5 3.98 -1.37 -16.82
CA ALA A 5 3.75 -2.59 -17.61
C ALA A 5 2.98 -3.69 -16.83
N ASP A 6 2.87 -3.57 -15.51
CA ASP A 6 2.13 -4.51 -14.66
C ASP A 6 0.64 -4.12 -14.50
N ASP A 7 0.20 -3.00 -15.11
CA ASP A 7 -1.19 -2.55 -15.10
C ASP A 7 -1.85 -2.82 -16.47
N GLU A 8 -2.72 -3.83 -16.52
CA GLU A 8 -3.41 -4.26 -17.75
C GLU A 8 -4.22 -3.14 -18.39
N LYS A 9 -4.83 -2.26 -17.59
CA LYS A 9 -5.61 -1.14 -18.11
C LYS A 9 -4.71 -0.11 -18.78
N VAL A 10 -3.55 0.17 -18.20
CA VAL A 10 -2.57 1.11 -18.76
C VAL A 10 -1.91 0.51 -20.00
N THR A 11 -1.56 -0.78 -19.98
CA THR A 11 -0.95 -1.46 -21.14
C THR A 11 -1.90 -1.55 -22.34
N SER A 12 -3.22 -1.51 -22.13
CA SER A 12 -4.19 -1.47 -23.24
C SER A 12 -4.08 -0.23 -24.12
N PHE A 13 -3.36 0.80 -23.69
CA PHE A 13 -3.06 2.01 -24.48
C PHE A 13 -1.69 1.97 -25.16
N ALA A 14 -0.86 0.95 -24.90
CA ALA A 14 0.53 0.87 -25.33
C ALA A 14 0.70 0.98 -26.85
N ASP A 15 -0.14 0.31 -27.63
CA ASP A 15 -0.09 0.27 -29.11
C ASP A 15 -0.34 1.63 -29.77
N LYS A 16 -0.79 2.62 -29.02
CA LYS A 16 -1.12 3.97 -29.49
C LYS A 16 -0.01 4.99 -29.20
N ILE A 17 1.11 4.54 -28.63
CA ILE A 17 2.15 5.41 -28.09
C ILE A 17 3.48 5.14 -28.81
N ASP A 18 3.99 6.12 -29.53
CA ASP A 18 5.33 6.07 -30.12
C ASP A 18 6.40 6.23 -29.02
N ASP A 19 7.55 5.57 -29.21
CA ASP A 19 8.69 5.56 -28.25
C ASP A 19 8.25 5.34 -26.80
N LEU A 20 7.50 4.25 -26.62
CA LEU A 20 7.00 3.84 -25.32
C LEU A 20 8.14 3.25 -24.48
N LYS A 21 8.31 3.78 -23.28
CA LYS A 21 9.09 3.17 -22.20
C LYS A 21 8.16 2.69 -21.12
N SER A 22 8.61 1.74 -20.31
CA SER A 22 7.79 1.23 -19.21
C SER A 22 8.63 0.83 -18.02
N PHE A 23 7.95 0.53 -16.92
CA PHE A 23 8.57 -0.09 -15.76
C PHE A 23 7.72 -1.26 -15.28
N THR A 24 8.38 -2.22 -14.59
CA THR A 24 7.76 -3.45 -14.09
C THR A 24 8.43 -3.90 -12.80
N LEU A 25 7.70 -4.58 -11.93
CA LEU A 25 8.28 -5.26 -10.75
C LEU A 25 9.07 -6.52 -11.10
N ASN A 26 8.99 -6.97 -12.35
CA ASN A 26 9.69 -8.14 -12.86
C ASN A 26 11.01 -7.75 -13.54
N ALA A 27 11.75 -8.77 -14.01
CA ALA A 27 12.95 -8.55 -14.81
C ALA A 27 12.62 -7.76 -16.10
N PRO A 28 13.32 -6.64 -16.36
CA PRO A 28 12.96 -5.74 -17.46
C PRO A 28 13.37 -6.30 -18.82
N ARG A 29 12.51 -6.10 -19.82
CA ARG A 29 12.84 -6.25 -21.23
C ARG A 29 13.47 -4.95 -21.77
N LYS A 30 13.92 -4.95 -23.02
CA LYS A 30 14.31 -3.74 -23.73
C LYS A 30 13.21 -2.68 -23.62
N GLY A 31 13.60 -1.45 -23.34
CA GLY A 31 12.68 -0.32 -23.18
C GLY A 31 12.01 -0.26 -21.81
N GLN A 32 12.47 -1.05 -20.84
CA GLN A 32 11.87 -1.10 -19.49
C GLN A 32 12.90 -0.84 -18.40
N LEU A 33 12.44 -0.26 -17.28
CA LEU A 33 13.07 -0.40 -15.99
C LEU A 33 12.41 -1.57 -15.23
N GLY A 34 13.15 -2.27 -14.40
CA GLY A 34 12.58 -3.38 -13.64
C GLY A 34 13.48 -3.83 -12.50
N VAL A 35 13.11 -4.95 -11.89
CA VAL A 35 13.83 -5.55 -10.76
C VAL A 35 14.46 -6.87 -11.19
N VAL A 36 15.75 -7.05 -10.87
CA VAL A 36 16.47 -8.31 -11.01
C VAL A 36 17.08 -8.62 -9.66
N GLU A 37 16.59 -9.68 -9.01
CA GLU A 37 16.96 -10.00 -7.62
C GLU A 37 16.67 -8.82 -6.67
N ASP A 38 17.69 -8.15 -6.17
CA ASP A 38 17.59 -6.97 -5.31
C ASP A 38 18.00 -5.66 -6.01
N LEU A 39 18.24 -5.70 -7.32
CA LEU A 39 18.67 -4.56 -8.12
C LEU A 39 17.52 -3.91 -8.88
N ILE A 40 17.46 -2.60 -8.87
CA ILE A 40 16.66 -1.77 -9.80
C ILE A 40 17.53 -1.48 -11.01
N VAL A 41 17.12 -1.94 -12.18
CA VAL A 41 17.91 -1.86 -13.40
C VAL A 41 17.20 -1.12 -14.54
N ASP A 42 17.98 -0.42 -15.36
CA ASP A 42 17.54 0.33 -16.55
C ASP A 42 17.94 -0.42 -17.83
N ARG A 43 16.96 -0.77 -18.65
CA ARG A 43 17.11 -1.21 -20.04
C ARG A 43 16.27 -0.35 -20.99
N ALA A 44 15.93 0.88 -20.58
CA ALA A 44 15.09 1.79 -21.35
C ALA A 44 15.85 3.01 -21.88
N PHE A 45 16.78 3.55 -21.09
CA PHE A 45 17.43 4.84 -21.37
C PHE A 45 18.96 4.71 -21.56
N ILE A 46 19.41 3.55 -22.03
CA ILE A 46 20.81 3.24 -22.33
C ILE A 46 21.00 2.99 -23.82
N PRO A 47 22.19 3.31 -24.40
CA PRO A 47 22.41 3.18 -25.84
C PRO A 47 22.26 1.75 -26.37
N ASN A 48 22.76 0.74 -25.62
CA ASN A 48 22.76 -0.67 -26.02
C ASN A 48 21.79 -1.51 -25.16
N SER A 49 20.55 -1.11 -25.10
CA SER A 49 19.52 -1.78 -24.29
C SER A 49 19.17 -3.21 -24.73
N GLU A 50 19.65 -3.65 -25.90
CA GLU A 50 19.52 -5.05 -26.34
C GLU A 50 20.40 -6.00 -25.52
N ALA A 51 21.66 -5.63 -25.29
CA ALA A 51 22.67 -6.48 -24.68
C ALA A 51 23.03 -6.09 -23.24
N GLU A 52 22.69 -4.87 -22.82
CA GLU A 52 23.14 -4.28 -21.57
C GLU A 52 21.97 -3.87 -20.67
N ALA A 53 22.27 -3.84 -19.38
CA ALA A 53 21.44 -3.25 -18.34
C ALA A 53 22.34 -2.44 -17.39
N ILE A 54 21.87 -1.31 -16.91
CA ILE A 54 22.59 -0.49 -15.95
C ILE A 54 21.85 -0.52 -14.61
N GLU A 55 22.57 -0.79 -13.54
CA GLU A 55 22.07 -0.64 -12.18
C GLU A 55 21.76 0.84 -11.91
N ILE A 56 20.58 1.10 -11.37
CA ILE A 56 20.18 2.42 -10.90
C ILE A 56 20.33 2.51 -9.39
N ALA A 57 19.84 1.48 -8.67
CA ALA A 57 19.80 1.42 -7.23
C ALA A 57 19.58 -0.04 -6.78
N THR A 58 19.63 -0.28 -5.47
CA THR A 58 19.22 -1.55 -4.88
C THR A 58 17.90 -1.41 -4.10
N LEU A 59 17.22 -2.51 -3.83
CA LEU A 59 16.03 -2.48 -2.96
C LEU A 59 16.38 -2.01 -1.53
N LYS A 60 17.63 -2.15 -1.10
CA LYS A 60 18.15 -1.67 0.19
C LYS A 60 18.25 -0.14 0.27
N ASP A 61 18.25 0.54 -0.88
CA ASP A 61 18.20 2.00 -0.94
C ASP A 61 16.79 2.55 -0.63
N LEU A 62 15.79 1.68 -0.55
CA LEU A 62 14.42 2.06 -0.19
C LEU A 62 14.20 1.86 1.30
N LYS A 63 13.58 2.83 1.98
CA LYS A 63 13.22 2.72 3.40
C LYS A 63 12.27 1.56 3.70
N ASN A 64 11.44 1.21 2.71
CA ASN A 64 10.52 0.09 2.76
C ASN A 64 10.35 -0.46 1.34
N ALA A 65 10.85 -1.67 1.07
CA ALA A 65 10.84 -2.29 -0.26
C ALA A 65 9.58 -3.14 -0.54
N VAL A 66 8.41 -2.70 -0.06
CA VAL A 66 7.15 -3.36 -0.42
C VAL A 66 6.78 -3.07 -1.89
N PRO A 67 6.01 -3.95 -2.56
CA PRO A 67 5.80 -3.89 -4.00
C PRO A 67 5.38 -2.53 -4.55
N HIS A 68 4.47 -1.81 -3.90
CA HIS A 68 4.03 -0.49 -4.37
C HIS A 68 5.11 0.58 -4.20
N THR A 69 5.98 0.50 -3.17
CA THR A 69 7.11 1.43 -2.99
C THR A 69 8.16 1.19 -4.07
N VAL A 70 8.45 -0.08 -4.38
CA VAL A 70 9.34 -0.45 -5.49
C VAL A 70 8.78 0.05 -6.83
N SER A 71 7.49 -0.14 -7.08
CA SER A 71 6.81 0.37 -8.29
C SER A 71 6.91 1.90 -8.41
N ASN A 72 6.74 2.62 -7.30
CA ASN A 72 6.91 4.08 -7.26
C ASN A 72 8.37 4.50 -7.52
N ALA A 73 9.35 3.78 -6.95
CA ALA A 73 10.77 4.02 -7.19
C ALA A 73 11.15 3.79 -8.65
N LEU A 74 10.63 2.73 -9.27
CA LEU A 74 10.80 2.45 -10.70
C LEU A 74 10.20 3.56 -11.56
N ALA A 75 8.98 4.03 -11.25
CA ALA A 75 8.34 5.14 -11.95
C ALA A 75 9.17 6.44 -11.84
N ALA A 76 9.60 6.79 -10.62
CA ALA A 76 10.45 7.96 -10.36
C ALA A 76 11.80 7.84 -11.08
N GLY A 77 12.43 6.67 -11.01
CA GLY A 77 13.68 6.36 -11.71
C GLY A 77 13.54 6.49 -13.22
N ALA A 78 12.46 5.97 -13.80
CA ALA A 78 12.19 6.08 -15.24
C ALA A 78 12.00 7.53 -15.69
N LEU A 79 11.25 8.32 -14.91
CA LEU A 79 11.08 9.76 -15.19
C LEU A 79 12.42 10.52 -15.07
N ALA A 80 13.20 10.25 -14.04
CA ALA A 80 14.51 10.88 -13.86
C ALA A 80 15.48 10.49 -14.98
N ARG A 81 15.55 9.20 -15.36
CA ARG A 81 16.36 8.74 -16.50
C ARG A 81 15.94 9.39 -17.82
N SER A 82 14.64 9.56 -18.04
CA SER A 82 14.15 10.25 -19.24
C SER A 82 14.57 11.72 -19.32
N ALA A 83 14.86 12.33 -18.19
CA ALA A 83 15.40 13.69 -18.08
C ALA A 83 16.95 13.72 -18.07
N GLY A 84 17.62 12.59 -18.27
CA GLY A 84 19.08 12.51 -18.32
C GLY A 84 19.78 12.47 -16.97
N ILE A 85 19.03 12.24 -15.88
CA ILE A 85 19.62 12.15 -14.54
C ILE A 85 20.45 10.86 -14.41
N LEU A 86 21.63 10.98 -13.81
CA LEU A 86 22.54 9.85 -13.60
C LEU A 86 22.02 8.88 -12.54
N SER A 87 22.32 7.59 -12.70
CA SER A 87 21.93 6.52 -11.78
C SER A 87 22.32 6.81 -10.33
N GLU A 88 23.54 7.29 -10.10
CA GLU A 88 24.06 7.63 -8.75
C GLU A 88 23.20 8.69 -8.04
N SER A 89 22.73 9.70 -8.79
CA SER A 89 21.84 10.75 -8.25
C SER A 89 20.46 10.20 -7.93
N ILE A 90 19.96 9.25 -8.73
CA ILE A 90 18.69 8.57 -8.47
C ILE A 90 18.81 7.70 -7.22
N ALA A 91 19.86 6.89 -7.10
CA ALA A 91 20.12 6.09 -5.91
C ALA A 91 20.22 6.96 -4.65
N ALA A 92 20.93 8.10 -4.72
CA ALA A 92 21.01 9.04 -3.61
C ALA A 92 19.63 9.63 -3.25
N GLY A 93 18.82 9.96 -4.25
CA GLY A 93 17.44 10.43 -4.05
C GLY A 93 16.56 9.38 -3.36
N LEU A 94 16.64 8.12 -3.77
CA LEU A 94 15.89 7.01 -3.18
C LEU A 94 16.30 6.75 -1.72
N ARG A 95 17.60 6.76 -1.41
CA ARG A 95 18.11 6.63 -0.03
C ARG A 95 17.63 7.73 0.91
N ASN A 96 17.55 8.94 0.40
CA ASN A 96 17.14 10.12 1.18
C ASN A 96 15.63 10.35 1.20
N PHE A 97 14.88 9.59 0.41
CA PHE A 97 13.42 9.72 0.36
C PHE A 97 12.79 9.19 1.65
N GLU A 98 12.09 10.07 2.35
CA GLU A 98 11.25 9.68 3.49
C GLU A 98 9.79 9.55 3.02
N PRO A 99 9.19 8.35 3.13
CA PRO A 99 7.76 8.20 2.89
C PRO A 99 6.98 9.15 3.82
N GLY A 100 5.97 9.81 3.28
CA GLY A 100 5.10 10.64 4.10
C GLY A 100 4.46 9.82 5.23
N LEU A 101 4.12 10.49 6.34
CA LEU A 101 3.44 9.87 7.49
C LEU A 101 2.18 9.11 7.05
N HIS A 102 1.86 8.05 7.77
CA HIS A 102 0.67 7.21 7.54
C HIS A 102 0.65 6.49 6.18
N ARG A 103 1.81 6.09 5.66
CA ARG A 103 1.99 5.27 4.45
C ARG A 103 2.77 4.00 4.79
N ILE A 104 2.05 2.95 5.16
CA ILE A 104 2.60 1.66 5.61
C ILE A 104 3.72 1.87 6.64
N SER A 105 3.46 2.73 7.60
CA SER A 105 4.41 3.04 8.69
C SER A 105 4.24 2.04 9.82
N VAL A 106 5.32 1.34 10.19
CA VAL A 106 5.34 0.52 11.40
C VAL A 106 5.24 1.43 12.61
N VAL A 107 4.23 1.20 13.45
CA VAL A 107 4.01 1.93 14.70
C VAL A 107 4.63 1.19 15.88
N MET A 108 4.44 -0.12 15.91
CA MET A 108 4.92 -0.98 16.99
C MET A 108 5.06 -2.43 16.50
N GLU A 109 6.06 -3.12 17.01
CA GLU A 109 6.20 -4.56 16.93
C GLU A 109 6.30 -5.09 18.35
N ARG A 110 5.35 -5.93 18.76
CA ARG A 110 5.28 -6.48 20.13
C ARG A 110 4.53 -7.80 20.12
N ASP A 111 5.02 -8.77 20.89
CA ASP A 111 4.40 -10.10 21.06
C ASP A 111 4.14 -10.80 19.70
N GLU A 112 5.08 -10.69 18.76
CA GLU A 112 4.98 -11.18 17.39
C GLU A 112 3.82 -10.57 16.59
N VAL A 113 3.28 -9.43 17.00
CA VAL A 113 2.25 -8.66 16.29
C VAL A 113 2.86 -7.35 15.80
N THR A 114 2.66 -7.06 14.51
CA THR A 114 3.11 -5.81 13.89
C THR A 114 1.93 -4.87 13.68
N TRP A 115 2.05 -3.63 14.14
CA TRP A 115 1.02 -2.59 14.01
C TRP A 115 1.41 -1.60 12.92
N ILE A 116 0.58 -1.51 11.87
CA ILE A 116 0.87 -0.75 10.66
C ILE A 116 -0.15 0.36 10.45
N ASN A 117 0.35 1.58 10.27
CA ASN A 117 -0.44 2.75 9.94
C ASN A 117 -0.35 3.06 8.44
N ASP A 118 -1.42 2.80 7.72
CA ASP A 118 -1.64 3.22 6.34
C ASP A 118 -2.94 4.02 6.20
N SER A 119 -3.16 4.96 7.13
CA SER A 119 -4.36 5.81 7.11
C SER A 119 -4.54 6.59 5.80
N LYS A 120 -3.46 6.78 5.04
CA LYS A 120 -3.48 7.40 3.70
C LYS A 120 -4.16 6.53 2.63
N ALA A 121 -4.36 5.24 2.86
CA ALA A 121 -5.11 4.33 1.97
C ALA A 121 -6.63 4.65 2.02
N THR A 122 -7.01 5.80 1.46
CA THR A 122 -8.37 6.37 1.52
C THR A 122 -9.29 5.89 0.40
N ASN A 123 -8.89 4.88 -0.35
CA ASN A 123 -9.68 4.26 -1.42
C ASN A 123 -9.36 2.75 -1.53
N PRO A 124 -10.24 1.95 -2.20
CA PRO A 124 -10.07 0.51 -2.30
C PRO A 124 -8.77 0.07 -2.98
N HIS A 125 -8.29 0.80 -3.98
CA HIS A 125 -7.06 0.46 -4.69
C HIS A 125 -5.83 0.55 -3.77
N ALA A 126 -5.71 1.64 -3.00
CA ALA A 126 -4.62 1.82 -2.04
C ALA A 126 -4.68 0.79 -0.91
N ALA A 127 -5.86 0.55 -0.33
CA ALA A 127 -6.04 -0.47 0.71
C ALA A 127 -5.71 -1.88 0.19
N GLY A 128 -6.06 -2.20 -1.07
CA GLY A 128 -5.69 -3.45 -1.70
C GLY A 128 -4.17 -3.62 -1.87
N ALA A 129 -3.46 -2.55 -2.19
CA ALA A 129 -2.00 -2.57 -2.24
C ALA A 129 -1.39 -2.86 -0.85
N ALA A 130 -1.91 -2.23 0.20
CA ALA A 130 -1.49 -2.48 1.57
C ALA A 130 -1.78 -3.92 2.02
N LEU A 131 -2.99 -4.43 1.78
CA LEU A 131 -3.38 -5.80 2.12
C LEU A 131 -2.50 -6.85 1.44
N ARG A 132 -2.11 -6.64 0.17
CA ARG A 132 -1.22 -7.57 -0.55
C ARG A 132 0.18 -7.70 0.04
N THR A 133 0.59 -6.75 0.86
CA THR A 133 1.91 -6.75 1.51
C THR A 133 2.00 -7.80 2.63
N PHE A 134 0.88 -8.15 3.26
CA PHE A 134 0.85 -8.98 4.47
C PHE A 134 0.00 -10.24 4.27
N GLN A 135 0.24 -11.30 5.07
CA GLN A 135 -0.43 -12.59 4.90
C GLN A 135 -1.56 -12.83 5.92
N LYS A 136 -1.39 -12.37 7.16
CA LYS A 136 -2.35 -12.51 8.25
C LYS A 136 -2.73 -11.14 8.76
N VAL A 137 -3.92 -10.66 8.41
CA VAL A 137 -4.31 -9.27 8.68
C VAL A 137 -5.52 -9.21 9.60
N VAL A 138 -5.37 -8.44 10.68
CA VAL A 138 -6.47 -7.82 11.43
C VAL A 138 -6.67 -6.42 10.85
N TRP A 139 -7.68 -6.26 10.02
CA TRP A 139 -7.89 -5.10 9.18
C TRP A 139 -8.82 -4.08 9.83
N ILE A 140 -8.33 -2.87 10.10
CA ILE A 140 -9.16 -1.73 10.53
C ILE A 140 -9.53 -0.94 9.28
N ALA A 141 -10.84 -0.91 8.94
CA ALA A 141 -11.34 -0.36 7.68
C ALA A 141 -12.67 0.38 7.83
N GLY A 142 -12.90 1.33 6.90
CA GLY A 142 -14.15 2.06 6.82
C GLY A 142 -13.99 3.58 6.87
N GLY A 143 -15.12 4.28 6.85
CA GLY A 143 -15.24 5.72 6.69
C GLY A 143 -16.24 6.06 5.58
N LEU A 144 -15.99 7.11 4.80
CA LEU A 144 -16.80 7.52 3.63
C LEU A 144 -16.27 6.87 2.35
N ALA A 145 -17.06 6.01 1.73
CA ALA A 145 -16.69 5.27 0.51
C ALA A 145 -16.73 6.13 -0.76
N LYS A 146 -17.45 7.25 -0.75
CA LYS A 146 -17.59 8.18 -1.90
C LYS A 146 -18.00 7.49 -3.21
N GLY A 147 -18.92 6.52 -3.11
CA GLY A 147 -19.40 5.76 -4.25
C GLY A 147 -18.49 4.61 -4.72
N ALA A 148 -17.37 4.36 -4.05
CA ALA A 148 -16.53 3.22 -4.36
C ALA A 148 -17.19 1.90 -3.95
N THR A 149 -16.94 0.85 -4.76
CA THR A 149 -17.33 -0.54 -4.45
C THR A 149 -16.19 -1.28 -3.77
N MET A 150 -16.52 -2.25 -2.91
CA MET A 150 -15.55 -3.00 -2.12
C MET A 150 -15.37 -4.45 -2.61
N ASP A 151 -16.15 -4.87 -3.59
CA ASP A 151 -16.19 -6.27 -4.04
C ASP A 151 -14.83 -6.77 -4.55
N ASP A 152 -14.21 -6.02 -5.46
CA ASP A 152 -12.91 -6.43 -6.04
C ASP A 152 -11.78 -6.38 -4.99
N LEU A 153 -11.82 -5.36 -4.11
CA LEU A 153 -10.87 -5.26 -2.99
C LEU A 153 -10.91 -6.51 -2.12
N VAL A 154 -12.10 -6.89 -1.66
CA VAL A 154 -12.28 -8.05 -0.78
C VAL A 154 -11.98 -9.34 -1.53
N LYS A 155 -12.55 -9.54 -2.73
CA LYS A 155 -12.36 -10.75 -3.54
C LYS A 155 -10.89 -11.07 -3.79
N THR A 156 -10.08 -10.04 -4.07
CA THR A 156 -8.65 -10.21 -4.38
C THR A 156 -7.79 -10.48 -3.14
N ASN A 157 -8.24 -10.03 -1.95
CA ASN A 157 -7.44 -10.09 -0.72
C ASN A 157 -8.03 -11.01 0.37
N ARG A 158 -9.10 -11.75 0.09
CA ARG A 158 -9.87 -12.54 1.05
C ARG A 158 -9.03 -13.50 1.90
N ASP A 159 -8.05 -14.16 1.29
CA ASP A 159 -7.23 -15.17 1.94
C ASP A 159 -6.21 -14.58 2.95
N ARG A 160 -6.15 -13.25 3.04
CA ARG A 160 -5.26 -12.49 3.93
C ARG A 160 -5.97 -11.88 5.12
N ILE A 161 -7.30 -11.67 5.00
CA ILE A 161 -8.09 -10.94 6.00
C ILE A 161 -8.66 -11.95 7.00
N ARG A 162 -8.04 -12.08 8.15
CA ARG A 162 -8.53 -12.97 9.23
C ARG A 162 -9.67 -12.31 10.00
N VAL A 163 -9.51 -11.04 10.32
CA VAL A 163 -10.50 -10.24 11.06
C VAL A 163 -10.63 -8.87 10.39
N ALA A 164 -11.84 -8.35 10.31
CA ALA A 164 -12.14 -6.98 9.89
C ALA A 164 -12.85 -6.23 11.01
N LEU A 165 -12.20 -5.17 11.50
CA LEU A 165 -12.74 -4.22 12.48
C LEU A 165 -13.24 -2.99 11.72
N LEU A 166 -14.56 -2.87 11.58
CA LEU A 166 -15.18 -1.93 10.68
C LEU A 166 -15.65 -0.67 11.41
N ILE A 167 -15.19 0.49 10.93
CA ILE A 167 -15.49 1.82 11.47
C ILE A 167 -16.20 2.69 10.44
N GLY A 168 -16.78 3.79 10.87
CA GLY A 168 -17.31 4.84 9.99
C GLY A 168 -18.68 4.55 9.36
N GLN A 169 -19.13 5.54 8.59
CA GLN A 169 -20.48 5.62 8.10
C GLN A 169 -20.81 4.51 7.07
N ASP A 170 -19.90 4.29 6.11
CA ASP A 170 -20.13 3.34 4.99
C ASP A 170 -19.57 1.94 5.26
N ARG A 171 -19.27 1.60 6.51
CA ARG A 171 -18.70 0.29 6.92
C ARG A 171 -19.49 -0.92 6.43
N GLU A 172 -20.82 -0.78 6.26
CA GLU A 172 -21.68 -1.86 5.78
C GLU A 172 -21.41 -2.25 4.32
N LEU A 173 -20.80 -1.37 3.52
CA LEU A 173 -20.36 -1.73 2.16
C LEU A 173 -19.24 -2.77 2.22
N ILE A 174 -18.28 -2.58 3.14
CA ILE A 174 -17.18 -3.53 3.36
C ILE A 174 -17.73 -4.82 3.97
N ALA A 175 -18.60 -4.73 4.98
CA ALA A 175 -19.21 -5.89 5.64
C ALA A 175 -19.94 -6.80 4.65
N ARG A 176 -20.73 -6.23 3.74
CA ARG A 176 -21.46 -6.98 2.70
C ARG A 176 -20.51 -7.67 1.72
N SER A 177 -19.46 -6.99 1.29
CA SER A 177 -18.44 -7.58 0.40
C SER A 177 -17.69 -8.72 1.09
N LEU A 178 -17.33 -8.56 2.38
CA LEU A 178 -16.70 -9.61 3.19
C LEU A 178 -17.62 -10.83 3.34
N ALA A 179 -18.88 -10.62 3.72
CA ALA A 179 -19.85 -11.71 3.85
C ALA A 179 -20.04 -12.50 2.54
N LYS A 180 -19.92 -11.83 1.40
CA LYS A 180 -20.07 -12.43 0.07
C LYS A 180 -18.84 -13.20 -0.42
N TYR A 181 -17.64 -12.66 -0.21
CA TYR A 181 -16.41 -13.16 -0.85
C TYR A 181 -15.38 -13.73 0.13
N ALA A 182 -15.53 -13.46 1.43
CA ALA A 182 -14.64 -13.90 2.50
C ALA A 182 -15.45 -14.36 3.74
N PRO A 183 -16.33 -15.36 3.61
CA PRO A 183 -17.27 -15.76 4.68
C PRO A 183 -16.58 -16.23 5.95
N GLU A 184 -15.32 -16.66 5.89
CA GLU A 184 -14.52 -17.10 7.04
C GLU A 184 -13.94 -15.92 7.83
N THR A 185 -13.97 -14.70 7.28
CA THR A 185 -13.47 -13.50 7.97
C THR A 185 -14.38 -13.12 9.13
N ILE A 186 -13.80 -12.95 10.31
CA ILE A 186 -14.53 -12.42 11.46
C ILE A 186 -14.79 -10.93 11.24
N ILE A 187 -16.05 -10.52 11.28
CA ILE A 187 -16.46 -9.13 11.03
C ILE A 187 -17.01 -8.53 12.30
N GLU A 188 -16.37 -7.48 12.80
CA GLU A 188 -16.85 -6.71 13.96
C GLU A 188 -17.04 -5.24 13.60
N ARG A 189 -18.11 -4.64 14.11
CA ARG A 189 -18.41 -3.23 13.97
C ARG A 189 -17.98 -2.51 15.22
N ILE A 190 -17.15 -1.49 15.04
CA ILE A 190 -16.59 -0.74 16.17
C ILE A 190 -17.32 0.61 16.26
N ASP A 191 -17.92 0.86 17.39
CA ASP A 191 -18.66 2.09 17.69
C ASP A 191 -17.94 2.93 18.76
N GLY A 192 -18.30 4.20 18.83
CA GLY A 192 -17.85 5.18 19.82
C GLY A 192 -18.55 6.52 19.56
N LEU A 193 -18.53 7.41 20.55
CA LEU A 193 -19.16 8.74 20.46
C LEU A 193 -18.34 9.73 19.62
N THR A 194 -17.04 9.49 19.51
CA THR A 194 -16.09 10.33 18.76
C THR A 194 -15.16 9.46 17.91
N GLY A 195 -14.56 10.02 16.86
CA GLY A 195 -13.56 9.31 16.07
C GLY A 195 -12.37 8.80 16.90
N LYS A 196 -11.96 9.57 17.93
CA LYS A 196 -10.92 9.14 18.87
C LYS A 196 -11.33 7.89 19.65
N GLU A 197 -12.54 7.88 20.16
CA GLU A 197 -13.07 6.72 20.94
C GLU A 197 -13.23 5.50 20.03
N VAL A 198 -13.78 5.67 18.82
CA VAL A 198 -13.87 4.60 17.81
C VAL A 198 -12.50 3.97 17.55
N MET A 199 -11.46 4.79 17.33
CA MET A 199 -10.13 4.26 17.04
C MET A 199 -9.51 3.58 18.26
N GLN A 200 -9.67 4.12 19.46
CA GLN A 200 -9.22 3.47 20.70
C GLN A 200 -9.90 2.12 20.91
N ASN A 201 -11.22 2.04 20.67
CA ASN A 201 -11.97 0.80 20.75
C ASN A 201 -11.49 -0.22 19.71
N ALA A 202 -11.23 0.22 18.47
CA ALA A 202 -10.69 -0.64 17.41
C ALA A 202 -9.30 -1.21 17.78
N VAL A 203 -8.40 -0.37 18.28
CA VAL A 203 -7.07 -0.77 18.72
C VAL A 203 -7.13 -1.73 19.91
N ASN A 204 -7.93 -1.42 20.94
CA ASN A 204 -8.12 -2.30 22.09
C ASN A 204 -8.72 -3.64 21.67
N ARG A 205 -9.68 -3.64 20.76
CA ARG A 205 -10.27 -4.88 20.26
C ARG A 205 -9.27 -5.69 19.44
N ALA A 206 -8.49 -5.04 18.56
CA ALA A 206 -7.41 -5.71 17.85
C ALA A 206 -6.42 -6.40 18.79
N LYS A 207 -5.98 -5.72 19.87
CA LYS A 207 -5.11 -6.31 20.89
C LYS A 207 -5.68 -7.60 21.51
N GLN A 208 -7.00 -7.64 21.75
CA GLN A 208 -7.66 -8.79 22.37
C GLN A 208 -7.76 -10.02 21.46
N ILE A 209 -7.77 -9.81 20.14
CA ILE A 209 -8.07 -10.85 19.15
C ILE A 209 -6.89 -11.20 18.23
N CYS A 210 -5.83 -10.39 18.24
CA CYS A 210 -4.63 -10.70 17.46
C CYS A 210 -3.90 -11.90 18.03
N GLU A 211 -3.25 -12.63 17.14
CA GLU A 211 -2.43 -13.81 17.41
C GLU A 211 -1.00 -13.56 16.95
N ALA A 212 -0.05 -14.34 17.44
CA ALA A 212 1.33 -14.28 16.98
C ALA A 212 1.43 -14.42 15.44
N GLY A 213 2.16 -13.54 14.80
CA GLY A 213 2.30 -13.43 13.36
C GLY A 213 1.22 -12.60 12.65
N ASP A 214 0.25 -12.04 13.38
CA ASP A 214 -0.72 -11.11 12.79
C ASP A 214 -0.12 -9.73 12.52
N VAL A 215 -0.67 -9.08 11.49
CA VAL A 215 -0.47 -7.66 11.23
C VAL A 215 -1.77 -6.91 11.48
N VAL A 216 -1.78 -6.03 12.48
CA VAL A 216 -2.89 -5.08 12.68
C VAL A 216 -2.68 -3.91 11.73
N LEU A 217 -3.50 -3.84 10.70
CA LEU A 217 -3.36 -2.90 9.59
C LEU A 217 -4.50 -1.88 9.59
N LEU A 218 -4.18 -0.60 9.83
CA LEU A 218 -5.06 0.51 9.50
C LEU A 218 -4.88 0.87 8.01
N ALA A 219 -5.72 0.33 7.13
CA ALA A 219 -5.80 0.68 5.70
C ALA A 219 -7.28 0.87 5.32
N PRO A 220 -7.85 2.04 5.58
CA PRO A 220 -9.29 2.22 5.70
C PRO A 220 -10.13 1.97 4.46
N ALA A 221 -9.56 2.00 3.25
CA ALA A 221 -10.24 1.95 1.96
C ALA A 221 -11.26 3.09 1.72
N CYS A 222 -11.46 3.97 2.71
CA CYS A 222 -12.44 5.04 2.74
C CYS A 222 -11.83 6.35 3.22
N ALA A 223 -12.42 7.47 2.83
CA ALA A 223 -12.10 8.77 3.39
C ALA A 223 -12.52 8.85 4.87
N SER A 224 -11.93 9.79 5.62
CA SER A 224 -12.03 9.84 7.08
C SER A 224 -13.02 10.88 7.63
N MET A 225 -13.57 11.75 6.77
CA MET A 225 -14.24 12.99 7.17
C MET A 225 -15.63 12.81 7.78
N ASP A 226 -16.07 11.58 8.00
CA ASP A 226 -17.26 11.23 8.79
C ASP A 226 -16.97 11.17 10.29
N GLN A 227 -15.73 10.86 10.68
CA GLN A 227 -15.35 10.66 12.08
C GLN A 227 -14.08 11.44 12.49
N PHE A 228 -13.31 11.95 11.52
CA PHE A 228 -12.04 12.65 11.73
C PHE A 228 -11.94 13.85 10.77
N GLU A 229 -11.18 14.89 11.11
CA GLU A 229 -10.95 16.02 10.21
C GLU A 229 -10.35 15.60 8.86
N ASN A 230 -9.38 14.68 8.93
CA ASN A 230 -8.65 14.18 7.75
C ASN A 230 -7.96 12.85 8.06
N TYR A 231 -7.33 12.26 7.04
CA TYR A 231 -6.61 10.99 7.19
C TYR A 231 -5.39 11.08 8.13
N ALA A 232 -4.77 12.24 8.25
CA ALA A 232 -3.60 12.40 9.11
C ALA A 232 -4.00 12.37 10.59
N GLU A 233 -5.10 13.05 10.96
CA GLU A 233 -5.67 12.95 12.31
C GLU A 233 -6.05 11.51 12.64
N ARG A 234 -6.77 10.80 11.74
CA ARG A 234 -7.11 9.40 11.93
C ARG A 234 -5.87 8.53 12.16
N GLY A 235 -4.83 8.75 11.36
CA GLY A 235 -3.57 8.04 11.49
C GLY A 235 -2.83 8.36 12.78
N GLN A 236 -2.82 9.64 13.21
CA GLN A 236 -2.18 10.04 14.45
C GLN A 236 -2.89 9.43 15.68
N ILE A 237 -4.23 9.47 15.70
CA ILE A 237 -5.02 8.86 16.78
C ILE A 237 -4.78 7.35 16.85
N PHE A 238 -4.67 6.66 15.71
CA PHE A 238 -4.29 5.25 15.68
C PHE A 238 -2.91 5.04 16.30
N THR A 239 -1.90 5.79 15.86
CA THR A 239 -0.54 5.71 16.40
C THR A 239 -0.52 5.93 17.91
N ASP A 240 -1.17 7.01 18.39
CA ASP A 240 -1.24 7.32 19.82
C ASP A 240 -1.97 6.23 20.62
N SER A 241 -3.00 5.61 20.04
CA SER A 241 -3.74 4.52 20.68
C SER A 241 -2.91 3.25 20.79
N VAL A 242 -2.15 2.91 19.74
CA VAL A 242 -1.24 1.75 19.73
C VAL A 242 -0.12 1.93 20.75
N LEU A 243 0.53 3.10 20.77
CA LEU A 243 1.63 3.39 21.69
C LEU A 243 1.22 3.42 23.18
N ARG A 244 -0.08 3.51 23.47
CA ARG A 244 -0.63 3.43 24.84
C ARG A 244 -1.05 2.02 25.24
N LEU A 245 -0.92 1.02 24.38
CA LEU A 245 -1.18 -0.35 24.75
C LEU A 245 -0.14 -0.82 25.76
N GLU A 246 -0.59 -1.17 26.97
CA GLU A 246 0.23 -1.75 28.05
C GLU A 246 0.53 -3.23 27.79
#